data_3ef4cedad3e828b867fd00a119e3432f
#
_entry.id   3ef4cedad3e828b867fd00a119e3432f
#
_cell.length_a   1.000
_cell.length_b   1.000
_cell.length_c   1.000
_cell.angle_alpha   90.00
_cell.angle_beta   90.00
_cell.angle_gamma   90.00
#
_symmetry.space_group_name_H-M   'P 1'
#
loop_
_entity.id
_entity.type
_entity.pdbx_description
1 polymer ?
#
loop_
_entity_poly.entity_id
_entity_poly.type
_entity_poly.pdbx_seq_one_letter_code
_entity_poly.pdbx_strand_id
1 'polypeptide(L)' 'MIIRKTLDTDIPAVMAIYDAARAFMRAHGNATQWPVGTPSAEQLAADIAAGGSYVCEVDGRVV' A
#
# COMPACT_ATOMS: atom_id res chain seq x y z
N MET A 1 -15.84 7.18 6.12
CA MET A 1 -14.38 7.02 5.99
C MET A 1 -13.77 6.79 7.36
N ILE A 2 -12.98 5.75 7.49
CA ILE A 2 -12.33 5.37 8.74
C ILE A 2 -10.83 5.28 8.49
N ILE A 3 -10.03 5.91 9.34
CA ILE A 3 -8.58 5.74 9.33
C ILE A 3 -8.23 4.83 10.51
N ARG A 4 -7.59 3.71 10.23
CA ARG A 4 -7.25 2.71 11.25
C ARG A 4 -5.88 2.09 10.97
N LYS A 5 -5.32 1.43 11.96
CA LYS A 5 -4.06 0.70 11.78
C LYS A 5 -4.26 -0.44 10.78
N THR A 6 -3.27 -0.64 9.93
CA THR A 6 -3.25 -1.73 8.97
C THR A 6 -3.12 -3.07 9.70
N LEU A 7 -3.92 -4.04 9.28
CA LEU A 7 -3.86 -5.41 9.77
C LEU A 7 -3.14 -6.31 8.76
N ASP A 8 -2.61 -7.45 9.23
CA ASP A 8 -1.98 -8.41 8.33
C ASP A 8 -2.91 -8.85 7.21
N THR A 9 -4.21 -8.95 7.48
CA THR A 9 -5.22 -9.31 6.50
C THR A 9 -5.44 -8.24 5.43
N ASP A 10 -4.95 -7.03 5.65
CA ASP A 10 -5.03 -5.93 4.67
C ASP A 10 -3.90 -5.97 3.64
N ILE A 11 -2.87 -6.79 3.85
CA ILE A 11 -1.68 -6.80 2.98
C ILE A 11 -2.05 -6.99 1.50
N PRO A 12 -2.89 -7.97 1.11
CA PRO A 12 -3.24 -8.12 -0.30
C PRO A 12 -3.90 -6.87 -0.90
N ALA A 13 -4.80 -6.23 -0.17
CA ALA A 13 -5.49 -5.03 -0.64
C ALA A 13 -4.53 -3.85 -0.79
N VAL A 14 -3.65 -3.66 0.20
CA VAL A 14 -2.65 -2.58 0.17
C VAL A 14 -1.64 -2.80 -0.96
N MET A 15 -1.19 -4.03 -1.16
CA MET A 15 -0.27 -4.35 -2.25
C MET A 15 -0.92 -4.10 -3.62
N ALA A 16 -2.21 -4.39 -3.77
CA ALA A 16 -2.93 -4.08 -5.00
C ALA A 16 -2.96 -2.56 -5.27
N ILE A 17 -3.14 -1.75 -4.23
CA ILE A 17 -3.10 -0.29 -4.33
C ILE A 17 -1.70 0.16 -4.78
N TYR A 18 -0.65 -0.38 -4.20
CA TYR A 18 0.73 -0.06 -4.59
C TYR A 18 1.01 -0.44 -6.04
N ASP A 19 0.52 -1.60 -6.49
CA ASP A 19 0.69 -2.03 -7.87
C ASP A 19 -0.01 -1.06 -8.84
N ALA A 20 -1.22 -0.64 -8.52
CA ALA A 20 -1.95 0.33 -9.32
C ALA A 20 -1.23 1.68 -9.36
N ALA A 21 -0.70 2.13 -8.23
CA ALA A 21 0.06 3.37 -8.15
C ALA A 21 1.34 3.30 -8.99
N ARG A 22 2.06 2.18 -8.95
CA ARG A 22 3.26 2.00 -9.77
C ARG A 22 2.94 2.01 -11.25
N ALA A 23 1.85 1.35 -11.65
CA ALA A 23 1.41 1.34 -13.04
C ALA A 23 1.04 2.74 -13.51
N PHE A 24 0.35 3.51 -12.68
CA PHE A 24 0.00 4.89 -12.95
C PHE A 24 1.26 5.75 -13.15
N MET A 25 2.23 5.63 -12.25
CA MET A 25 3.47 6.40 -12.35
C MET A 25 4.25 6.08 -13.62
N ARG A 26 4.32 4.81 -14.01
CA ARG A 26 4.97 4.41 -15.26
C ARG A 26 4.27 5.01 -16.46
N ALA A 27 2.94 5.00 -16.48
CA ALA A 27 2.16 5.55 -17.59
C ALA A 27 2.34 7.06 -17.73
N HIS A 28 2.68 7.75 -16.63
CA HIS A 28 2.85 9.20 -16.60
C HIS A 28 4.31 9.65 -16.52
N GLY A 29 5.26 8.76 -16.82
CA GLY A 29 6.67 9.11 -16.90
C GLY A 29 7.40 9.19 -15.55
N ASN A 30 6.80 8.70 -14.47
CA ASN A 30 7.39 8.73 -13.13
C ASN A 30 7.98 7.39 -12.70
N ALA A 31 8.44 6.59 -13.66
CA ALA A 31 8.89 5.22 -13.42
C ALA A 31 10.08 5.11 -12.46
N THR A 32 10.82 6.19 -12.27
CA THR A 32 12.01 6.20 -11.42
C THR A 32 11.73 6.53 -9.96
N GLN A 33 10.53 6.97 -9.61
CA GLN A 33 10.21 7.34 -8.23
C GLN A 33 10.18 6.14 -7.28
N TRP A 34 9.67 5.02 -7.76
CA TRP A 34 9.60 3.79 -6.98
C TRP A 34 10.32 2.68 -7.74
N PRO A 35 11.44 2.17 -7.21
CA PRO A 35 12.11 1.01 -7.79
C PRO A 35 11.15 -0.19 -7.87
N VAL A 36 11.36 -1.06 -8.83
CA VAL A 36 10.55 -2.27 -9.01
C VAL A 36 10.57 -3.08 -7.70
N GLY A 37 9.38 -3.53 -7.27
CA GLY A 37 9.22 -4.30 -6.05
C GLY A 37 9.16 -3.49 -4.76
N THR A 38 9.16 -2.17 -4.84
CA THR A 38 9.11 -1.28 -3.68
C THR A 38 7.79 -0.49 -3.69
N PRO A 39 7.10 -0.35 -2.55
CA PRO A 39 7.35 -1.07 -1.30
C PRO A 39 6.99 -2.54 -1.41
N SER A 40 7.71 -3.40 -0.71
CA SER A 40 7.47 -4.84 -0.73
C SER A 40 6.49 -5.26 0.36
N ALA A 41 5.94 -6.48 0.22
CA ALA A 41 5.08 -7.03 1.28
C ALA A 41 5.84 -7.19 2.60
N GLU A 42 7.12 -7.48 2.55
CA GLU A 42 7.97 -7.59 3.75
C GLU A 42 8.12 -6.25 4.47
N GLN A 43 8.32 -5.17 3.72
CA GLN A 43 8.37 -3.82 4.29
C GLN A 43 7.05 -3.46 4.93
N LEU A 44 5.94 -3.74 4.26
CA LEU A 44 4.61 -3.47 4.78
C LEU A 44 4.36 -4.25 6.06
N ALA A 45 4.72 -5.53 6.10
CA ALA A 45 4.57 -6.36 7.30
C ALA A 45 5.39 -5.80 8.47
N ALA A 46 6.62 -5.34 8.20
CA ALA A 46 7.46 -4.71 9.21
C ALA A 46 6.83 -3.42 9.75
N ASP A 47 6.26 -2.59 8.87
CA ASP A 47 5.58 -1.36 9.27
C ASP A 47 4.34 -1.65 10.11
N ILE A 48 3.59 -2.67 9.77
CA ILE A 48 2.43 -3.12 10.55
C ILE A 48 2.87 -3.55 11.94
N ALA A 49 3.91 -4.36 12.03
CA ALA A 49 4.43 -4.84 13.31
C ALA A 49 4.93 -3.69 14.20
N ALA A 50 5.50 -2.66 13.59
CA ALA A 50 5.96 -1.46 14.29
C ALA A 50 4.82 -0.51 14.66
N GLY A 51 3.60 -0.74 14.14
CA GLY A 51 2.44 0.12 14.39
C GLY A 51 2.46 1.43 13.60
N GLY A 52 3.28 1.52 12.55
CA GLY A 52 3.45 2.73 11.74
C GLY A 52 2.64 2.77 10.46
N SER A 53 1.85 1.74 10.18
CA SER A 53 1.05 1.66 8.96
C SER A 53 -0.43 1.89 9.25
N TYR A 54 -1.05 2.76 8.46
CA TYR A 54 -2.49 3.07 8.56
C TYR A 54 -3.14 2.95 7.19
N VAL A 55 -4.41 2.57 7.19
CA VAL A 55 -5.22 2.51 5.97
C VAL A 55 -6.46 3.37 6.13
N CYS A 56 -7.00 3.79 5.00
CA CYS A 56 -8.29 4.47 4.93
C CYS A 56 -9.32 3.46 4.43
N GLU A 57 -10.41 3.30 5.17
CA GLU A 57 -11.49 2.38 4.82
C GLU A 57 -12.73 3.17 4.47
N VAL A 58 -13.32 2.89 3.32
CA VAL A 58 -14.55 3.51 2.85
C VAL A 58 -15.51 2.39 2.45
N ASP A 59 -16.67 2.35 3.10
CA ASP A 59 -17.71 1.34 2.86
C ASP A 59 -17.17 -0.11 2.94
N GLY A 60 -16.31 -0.37 3.93
CA GLY A 60 -15.72 -1.68 4.13
C GLY A 60 -14.57 -2.02 3.20
N ARG A 61 -14.08 -1.06 2.42
CA ARG A 61 -12.99 -1.26 1.46
C ARG A 61 -11.80 -0.40 1.80
N VAL A 62 -10.61 -1.00 1.76
CA VAL A 62 -9.35 -0.27 1.90
C VAL A 62 -9.06 0.49 0.60
N VAL A 63 -8.82 1.75 0.73
CA VAL A 63 -8.54 2.64 -0.41
C VAL A 63 -7.26 3.42 -0.19
#